data_d9cb85d1b7ec7680c60635164551d2d8
#
_entry.id   d9cb85d1b7ec7680c60635164551d2d8
#
_cell.length_a   1.000
_cell.length_b   1.000
_cell.length_c   1.000
_cell.angle_alpha   90.00
_cell.angle_beta   90.00
_cell.angle_gamma   90.00
#
_symmetry.space_group_name_H-M   'P 1'
#
loop_
_entity.id
_entity.type
_entity.pdbx_description
1 polymer ?
#
loop_
_entity_poly.entity_id
_entity_poly.type
_entity_poly.pdbx_seq_one_letter_code
_entity_poly.pdbx_strand_id
1 'polypeptide(L)'
;MGRTKINKIETLANTKFLSLYDAEYINKKGNIKHWTMASRKTKETLEAQIFDNKKEKIDAVVIVALHKDLNKLVLLKQFRVPVNDYLYELPAGLIDEGEDVLTAAERELKEETGLKFIAIDSSKKIVPIYASGGM
;
A
#
# COMPACT_ATOMS: atom_id res chain seq x y z
N MET A 1 -15.88 23.77 -14.22
CA MET A 1 -15.85 23.14 -12.89
C MET A 1 -14.38 22.90 -12.54
N GLY A 2 -13.85 23.52 -11.48
CA GLY A 2 -12.43 23.44 -11.13
C GLY A 2 -12.00 22.00 -10.78
N ARG A 3 -10.75 21.67 -11.08
CA ARG A 3 -10.14 20.39 -10.67
C ARG A 3 -9.65 20.55 -9.23
N THR A 4 -9.93 19.56 -8.38
CA THR A 4 -9.34 19.48 -7.02
C THR A 4 -7.81 19.38 -7.15
N LYS A 5 -7.08 20.20 -6.42
CA LYS A 5 -5.62 20.24 -6.46
C LYS A 5 -5.05 20.42 -5.07
N ILE A 6 -4.03 19.62 -4.75
CA ILE A 6 -3.22 19.80 -3.54
C ILE A 6 -2.26 20.97 -3.78
N ASN A 7 -2.18 21.87 -2.79
CA ASN A 7 -1.32 23.06 -2.84
C ASN A 7 -0.07 22.89 -2.00
N LYS A 8 -0.20 22.20 -0.85
CA LYS A 8 0.86 22.14 0.16
C LYS A 8 0.74 20.85 0.96
N ILE A 9 1.88 20.35 1.44
CA ILE A 9 1.96 19.25 2.40
C ILE A 9 2.80 19.71 3.57
N GLU A 10 2.31 19.54 4.77
CA GLU A 10 3.04 19.80 6.02
C GLU A 10 3.17 18.53 6.83
N THR A 11 4.33 18.33 7.47
CA THR A 11 4.55 17.23 8.39
C THR A 11 3.95 17.57 9.74
N LEU A 12 3.05 16.72 10.23
CA LEU A 12 2.47 16.83 11.57
C LEU A 12 3.26 16.03 12.61
N ALA A 13 3.69 14.81 12.22
CA ALA A 13 4.48 13.93 13.07
C ALA A 13 5.30 12.96 12.26
N ASN A 14 6.47 12.58 12.78
CA ASN A 14 7.32 11.55 12.20
C ASN A 14 7.56 10.44 13.23
N THR A 15 7.45 9.19 12.78
CA THR A 15 7.90 8.01 13.51
C THR A 15 8.89 7.22 12.66
N LYS A 16 9.45 6.14 13.22
CA LYS A 16 10.37 5.28 12.48
C LYS A 16 9.74 4.66 11.22
N PHE A 17 8.44 4.36 11.26
CA PHE A 17 7.78 3.57 10.19
C PHE A 17 6.68 4.34 9.47
N LEU A 18 6.16 5.39 10.07
CA LEU A 18 4.99 6.10 9.56
C LEU A 18 5.09 7.57 9.92
N SER A 19 4.80 8.43 8.96
CA SER A 19 4.68 9.86 9.15
C SER A 19 3.25 10.31 8.94
N LEU A 20 2.85 11.35 9.66
CA LEU A 20 1.56 12.00 9.54
C LEU A 20 1.73 13.33 8.86
N TYR A 21 0.91 13.62 7.87
CA TYR A 21 0.94 14.82 7.07
C TYR A 21 -0.41 15.51 7.03
N ASP A 22 -0.40 16.83 6.91
CA ASP A 22 -1.56 17.63 6.52
C ASP A 22 -1.42 18.06 5.06
N ALA A 23 -2.38 17.70 4.24
CA ALA A 23 -2.47 18.12 2.86
C ALA A 23 -3.51 19.22 2.69
N GLU A 24 -3.07 20.45 2.41
CA GLU A 24 -3.95 21.53 2.00
C GLU A 24 -4.34 21.35 0.54
N TYR A 25 -5.62 21.42 0.24
CA TYR A 25 -6.12 21.32 -1.13
C TYR A 25 -7.28 22.26 -1.44
N ILE A 26 -7.44 22.62 -2.71
CA ILE A 26 -8.59 23.36 -3.18
C ILE A 26 -9.64 22.37 -3.72
N ASN A 27 -10.84 22.43 -3.17
CA ASN A 27 -11.95 21.59 -3.62
C ASN A 27 -12.59 22.12 -4.92
N LYS A 28 -13.53 21.37 -5.49
CA LYS A 28 -14.23 21.76 -6.74
C LYS A 28 -15.00 23.09 -6.65
N LYS A 29 -15.30 23.58 -5.44
CA LYS A 29 -15.98 24.86 -5.19
C LYS A 29 -15.01 26.02 -4.98
N GLY A 30 -13.69 25.78 -5.07
CA GLY A 30 -12.66 26.79 -4.84
C GLY A 30 -12.30 27.02 -3.38
N ASN A 31 -12.83 26.25 -2.44
CA ASN A 31 -12.55 26.41 -1.03
C ASN A 31 -11.28 25.63 -0.62
N ILE A 32 -10.45 26.23 0.22
CA ILE A 32 -9.32 25.58 0.87
C ILE A 32 -9.85 24.58 1.89
N LYS A 33 -9.31 23.39 1.88
CA LYS A 33 -9.58 22.27 2.77
C LYS A 33 -8.29 21.60 3.19
N HIS A 34 -8.33 20.92 4.31
CA HIS A 34 -7.22 20.15 4.86
C HIS A 34 -7.60 18.67 4.96
N TRP A 35 -6.64 17.79 4.71
CA TRP A 35 -6.79 16.35 4.85
C TRP A 35 -5.56 15.77 5.54
N THR A 36 -5.79 15.16 6.71
CA THR A 36 -4.72 14.45 7.40
C THR A 36 -4.54 13.08 6.76
N MET A 37 -3.31 12.75 6.40
CA MET A 37 -2.95 11.46 5.82
C MET A 37 -1.74 10.85 6.50
N ALA A 38 -1.70 9.52 6.56
CA ALA A 38 -0.55 8.75 7.02
C ALA A 38 0.20 8.16 5.82
N SER A 39 1.53 8.15 5.87
CA SER A 39 2.36 7.56 4.81
C SER A 39 3.68 7.05 5.34
N ARG A 40 4.20 5.96 4.72
CA ARG A 40 5.58 5.50 4.91
C ARG A 40 6.60 6.31 4.12
N LYS A 41 6.13 7.12 3.16
CA LYS A 41 6.98 7.96 2.30
C LYS A 41 7.42 9.21 3.04
N THR A 42 8.62 9.71 2.73
CA THR A 42 9.06 11.01 3.22
C THR A 42 8.28 12.14 2.56
N LYS A 43 8.32 13.33 3.17
CA LYS A 43 7.67 14.53 2.62
C LYS A 43 8.15 14.82 1.20
N GLU A 44 9.45 14.76 0.96
CA GLU A 44 10.07 15.03 -0.34
C GLU A 44 9.57 14.04 -1.41
N THR A 45 9.41 12.77 -1.05
CA THR A 45 8.87 11.75 -1.95
C THR A 45 7.42 12.03 -2.30
N LEU A 46 6.59 12.40 -1.32
CA LEU A 46 5.19 12.76 -1.55
C LEU A 46 5.06 14.02 -2.41
N GLU A 47 5.85 15.06 -2.12
CA GLU A 47 5.87 16.30 -2.90
C GLU A 47 6.27 16.02 -4.36
N ALA A 48 7.30 15.22 -4.57
CA ALA A 48 7.74 14.84 -5.92
C ALA A 48 6.65 14.06 -6.70
N GLN A 49 5.88 13.20 -6.03
CA GLN A 49 4.76 12.48 -6.67
C GLN A 49 3.59 13.41 -6.99
N ILE A 50 3.25 14.30 -6.08
CA ILE A 50 2.05 15.15 -6.19
C ILE A 50 2.31 16.36 -7.10
N PHE A 51 3.47 16.98 -7.00
CA PHE A 51 3.78 18.23 -7.70
C PHE A 51 4.60 18.03 -8.97
N ASP A 52 5.53 17.06 -8.98
CA ASP A 52 6.45 16.83 -10.10
C ASP A 52 6.03 15.65 -11.00
N ASN A 53 4.86 15.04 -10.74
CA ASN A 53 4.34 13.87 -11.46
C ASN A 53 5.32 12.67 -11.50
N LYS A 54 6.19 12.52 -10.52
CA LYS A 54 7.02 11.32 -10.42
C LYS A 54 6.14 10.10 -10.22
N LYS A 55 6.42 9.03 -10.96
CA LYS A 55 5.69 7.77 -10.82
C LYS A 55 5.79 7.26 -9.39
N GLU A 56 4.66 6.84 -8.86
CA GLU A 56 4.59 6.17 -7.58
C GLU A 56 5.32 4.83 -7.64
N LYS A 57 6.19 4.56 -6.66
CA LYS A 57 6.81 3.25 -6.47
C LYS A 57 5.85 2.39 -5.67
N ILE A 58 5.58 1.19 -6.15
CA ILE A 58 4.83 0.16 -5.40
C ILE A 58 5.71 -0.24 -4.22
N ASP A 59 5.16 -0.22 -3.01
CA ASP A 59 5.89 -0.44 -1.76
C ASP A 59 5.50 -1.74 -1.04
N ALA A 60 4.47 -2.43 -1.52
CA ALA A 60 3.99 -3.67 -0.92
C ALA A 60 3.31 -4.56 -1.97
N VAL A 61 3.19 -5.84 -1.66
CA VAL A 61 2.44 -6.83 -2.43
C VAL A 61 1.31 -7.40 -1.60
N VAL A 62 0.19 -7.73 -2.26
CA VAL A 62 -0.90 -8.55 -1.70
C VAL A 62 -1.08 -9.75 -2.62
N ILE A 63 -1.12 -10.96 -2.07
CA ILE A 63 -1.03 -12.20 -2.82
C ILE A 63 -2.35 -12.95 -2.74
N VAL A 64 -3.02 -13.11 -3.88
CA VAL A 64 -4.18 -14.00 -4.01
C VAL A 64 -3.66 -15.39 -4.37
N ALA A 65 -3.31 -16.19 -3.36
CA ALA A 65 -2.75 -17.52 -3.54
C ALA A 65 -3.83 -18.61 -3.48
N LEU A 66 -3.81 -19.52 -4.48
CA LEU A 66 -4.62 -20.73 -4.50
C LEU A 66 -3.75 -21.94 -4.20
N HIS A 67 -4.12 -22.72 -3.20
CA HIS A 67 -3.45 -23.98 -2.89
C HIS A 67 -3.74 -25.00 -3.98
N LYS A 68 -2.69 -25.51 -4.66
CA LYS A 68 -2.80 -26.35 -5.86
C LYS A 68 -3.69 -27.57 -5.62
N ASP A 69 -3.41 -28.35 -4.57
CA ASP A 69 -4.08 -29.64 -4.35
C ASP A 69 -5.47 -29.48 -3.70
N LEU A 70 -5.65 -28.45 -2.88
CA LEU A 70 -6.92 -28.21 -2.18
C LEU A 70 -7.88 -27.33 -2.99
N ASN A 71 -7.39 -26.62 -4.00
CA ASN A 71 -8.13 -25.62 -4.77
C ASN A 71 -8.85 -24.60 -3.85
N LYS A 72 -8.17 -24.15 -2.80
CA LYS A 72 -8.67 -23.22 -1.81
C LYS A 72 -7.79 -21.99 -1.71
N LEU A 73 -8.41 -20.87 -1.40
CA LEU A 73 -7.72 -19.63 -1.12
C LEU A 73 -6.87 -19.77 0.15
N VAL A 74 -5.64 -19.31 0.08
CA VAL A 74 -4.74 -19.21 1.24
C VAL A 74 -5.03 -17.93 1.99
N LEU A 75 -5.31 -18.05 3.27
CA LEU A 75 -5.51 -16.92 4.18
C LEU A 75 -4.62 -17.07 5.40
N LEU A 76 -4.18 -15.94 5.93
CA LEU A 76 -3.51 -15.84 7.22
C LEU A 76 -4.51 -15.50 8.31
N LYS A 77 -4.25 -15.97 9.54
CA LYS A 77 -4.92 -15.46 10.74
C LYS A 77 -3.89 -14.70 11.57
N GLN A 78 -3.93 -13.38 11.52
CA GLN A 78 -2.95 -12.51 12.15
C GLN A 78 -3.58 -11.58 13.18
N PHE A 79 -2.90 -11.40 14.34
CA PHE A 79 -3.32 -10.42 15.34
C PHE A 79 -3.02 -9.01 14.85
N ARG A 80 -4.02 -8.15 14.82
CA ARG A 80 -3.88 -6.75 14.43
C ARG A 80 -4.12 -5.83 15.62
N VAL A 81 -3.04 -5.19 16.08
CA VAL A 81 -3.06 -4.28 17.25
C VAL A 81 -4.15 -3.21 17.16
N PRO A 82 -4.38 -2.52 16.01
CA PRO A 82 -5.39 -1.45 15.94
C PRO A 82 -6.82 -1.92 16.24
N VAL A 83 -7.14 -3.18 15.99
CA VAL A 83 -8.46 -3.75 16.27
C VAL A 83 -8.49 -4.64 17.50
N ASN A 84 -7.31 -4.88 18.11
CA ASN A 84 -7.12 -5.74 19.28
C ASN A 84 -7.72 -7.15 19.10
N ASP A 85 -7.63 -7.71 17.88
CA ASP A 85 -8.19 -9.02 17.53
C ASP A 85 -7.43 -9.67 16.37
N TYR A 86 -7.75 -10.95 16.11
CA TYR A 86 -7.24 -11.70 14.97
C TYR A 86 -8.12 -11.49 13.74
N LEU A 87 -7.51 -11.12 12.63
CA LEU A 87 -8.17 -10.99 11.33
C LEU A 87 -7.70 -12.08 10.37
N TYR A 88 -8.57 -12.45 9.43
CA TYR A 88 -8.19 -13.26 8.27
C TYR A 88 -7.83 -12.33 7.12
N GLU A 89 -6.62 -12.50 6.60
CA GLU A 89 -6.04 -11.63 5.57
C GLU A 89 -5.39 -12.45 4.48
N LEU A 90 -5.23 -11.86 3.30
CA LEU A 90 -4.37 -12.41 2.27
C LEU A 90 -2.90 -12.25 2.66
N PRO A 91 -2.00 -13.17 2.28
CA PRO A 91 -0.56 -12.97 2.43
C PRO A 91 -0.15 -11.64 1.77
N ALA A 92 0.66 -10.86 2.50
CA ALA A 92 1.04 -9.52 2.05
C ALA A 92 2.28 -9.04 2.80
N GLY A 93 3.16 -8.30 2.11
CA GLY A 93 4.29 -7.68 2.76
C GLY A 93 4.94 -6.58 1.95
N LEU A 94 5.97 -5.98 2.52
CA LEU A 94 6.71 -4.89 1.89
C LEU A 94 7.69 -5.42 0.86
N ILE A 95 7.92 -4.63 -0.19
CA ILE A 95 8.96 -4.89 -1.18
C ILE A 95 10.27 -4.30 -0.66
N ASP A 96 11.30 -5.13 -0.54
CA ASP A 96 12.62 -4.69 -0.10
C ASP A 96 13.31 -3.83 -1.16
N GLU A 97 14.35 -3.11 -0.75
CA GLU A 97 15.12 -2.28 -1.65
C GLU A 97 15.81 -3.14 -2.73
N GLY A 98 15.53 -2.82 -4.00
CA GLY A 98 16.07 -3.57 -5.15
C GLY A 98 15.30 -4.84 -5.51
N GLU A 99 14.29 -5.22 -4.73
CA GLU A 99 13.44 -6.38 -4.98
C GLU A 99 12.34 -6.04 -6.02
N ASP A 100 12.03 -6.98 -6.91
CA ASP A 100 10.88 -6.84 -7.79
C ASP A 100 9.60 -7.43 -7.15
N VAL A 101 8.44 -7.06 -7.72
CA VAL A 101 7.11 -7.44 -7.20
C VAL A 101 6.92 -8.95 -7.07
N LEU A 102 7.46 -9.75 -8.00
CA LEU A 102 7.29 -11.20 -8.00
C LEU A 102 8.18 -11.86 -6.96
N THR A 103 9.42 -11.44 -6.87
CA THR A 103 10.37 -11.90 -5.85
C THR A 103 9.83 -11.62 -4.45
N ALA A 104 9.30 -10.40 -4.21
CA ALA A 104 8.64 -10.05 -2.96
C ALA A 104 7.45 -10.97 -2.66
N ALA A 105 6.60 -11.23 -3.66
CA ALA A 105 5.44 -12.10 -3.49
C ALA A 105 5.83 -13.55 -3.16
N GLU A 106 6.88 -14.09 -3.79
CA GLU A 106 7.40 -15.42 -3.48
C GLU A 106 7.96 -15.51 -2.06
N ARG A 107 8.77 -14.52 -1.66
CA ARG A 107 9.36 -14.44 -0.34
C ARG A 107 8.27 -14.35 0.74
N GLU A 108 7.37 -13.39 0.64
CA GLU A 108 6.30 -13.17 1.62
C GLU A 108 5.37 -14.38 1.74
N LEU A 109 4.96 -14.99 0.61
CA LEU A 109 4.15 -16.21 0.65
C LEU A 109 4.85 -17.33 1.43
N LYS A 110 6.15 -17.51 1.19
CA LYS A 110 6.94 -18.54 1.89
C LYS A 110 7.11 -18.22 3.36
N GLU A 111 7.42 -16.99 3.72
CA GLU A 111 7.66 -16.56 5.10
C GLU A 111 6.40 -16.67 5.95
N GLU A 112 5.27 -16.22 5.42
CA GLU A 112 4.01 -16.16 6.16
C GLU A 112 3.25 -17.50 6.19
N THR A 113 3.40 -18.34 5.16
CA THR A 113 2.60 -19.58 5.03
C THR A 113 3.42 -20.87 4.98
N GLY A 114 4.72 -20.79 4.74
CA GLY A 114 5.58 -21.96 4.45
C GLY A 114 5.35 -22.58 3.07
N LEU A 115 4.42 -22.07 2.29
CA LEU A 115 4.09 -22.61 0.97
C LEU A 115 5.12 -22.19 -0.08
N LYS A 116 5.33 -23.05 -1.07
CA LYS A 116 6.14 -22.74 -2.24
C LYS A 116 5.27 -22.11 -3.33
N PHE A 117 5.76 -21.03 -3.89
CA PHE A 117 5.26 -20.49 -5.15
C PHE A 117 5.53 -21.48 -6.30
N ILE A 118 4.55 -21.74 -7.14
CA ILE A 118 4.67 -22.66 -8.27
C ILE A 118 4.59 -21.91 -9.59
N ALA A 119 3.58 -21.08 -9.76
CA ALA A 119 3.35 -20.30 -10.97
C ALA A 119 2.37 -19.16 -10.73
N ILE A 120 2.47 -18.12 -11.55
CA ILE A 120 1.45 -17.08 -11.69
C ILE A 120 0.41 -17.54 -12.73
N ASP A 121 -0.86 -17.28 -12.43
CA ASP A 121 -1.90 -17.35 -13.45
C ASP A 121 -1.69 -16.18 -14.44
N SER A 122 -1.06 -16.48 -15.57
CA SER A 122 -0.76 -15.50 -16.61
C SER A 122 -2.01 -14.88 -17.26
N SER A 123 -3.19 -15.45 -17.03
CA SER A 123 -4.46 -14.84 -17.43
C SER A 123 -4.87 -13.66 -16.58
N LYS A 124 -4.25 -13.47 -15.41
CA LYS A 124 -4.51 -12.37 -14.47
C LYS A 124 -3.44 -11.29 -14.59
N LYS A 125 -3.85 -10.06 -14.37
CA LYS A 125 -2.93 -8.92 -14.35
C LYS A 125 -2.54 -8.60 -12.92
N ILE A 126 -1.28 -8.23 -12.72
CA ILE A 126 -0.87 -7.52 -11.50
C ILE A 126 -1.46 -6.12 -11.59
N VAL A 127 -2.28 -5.75 -10.62
CA VAL A 127 -2.98 -4.47 -10.58
C VAL A 127 -2.49 -3.66 -9.40
N PRO A 128 -1.96 -2.44 -9.61
CA PRO A 128 -1.65 -1.56 -8.51
C PRO A 128 -2.95 -1.11 -7.82
N ILE A 129 -2.99 -1.24 -6.51
CA ILE A 129 -4.11 -0.81 -5.66
C ILE A 129 -3.58 0.02 -4.49
N TYR A 130 -4.44 0.87 -3.93
CA TYR A 130 -4.18 1.50 -2.64
C TYR A 130 -4.84 0.67 -1.54
N ALA A 131 -4.11 0.36 -0.48
CA ALA A 131 -4.67 -0.36 0.67
C ALA A 131 -5.78 0.47 1.35
N SER A 132 -5.61 1.78 1.38
CA SER A 132 -6.66 2.72 1.72
C SER A 132 -6.46 4.03 0.94
N GLY A 133 -7.41 4.38 0.11
CA GLY A 133 -7.40 5.64 -0.62
C GLY A 133 -7.87 6.84 0.21
N GLY A 134 -8.28 6.62 1.46
CA GLY A 134 -8.84 7.64 2.35
C GLY A 134 -8.00 8.00 3.57
N MET A 135 -6.87 7.35 3.75
CA MET A 135 -5.94 7.67 4.84
C MET A 135 -4.81 8.55 4.36
#